data_e7f4c059f4b910b210d203d3ee8a48c9
#
_entry.id   e7f4c059f4b910b210d203d3ee8a48c9
#
_cell.length_a   1.000
_cell.length_b   1.000
_cell.length_c   1.000
_cell.angle_alpha   90.00
_cell.angle_beta   90.00
_cell.angle_gamma   90.00
#
_symmetry.space_group_name_H-M   'P 1'
#
loop_
_entity.id
_entity.type
_entity.pdbx_description
1 polymer ?
#
loop_
_entity_poly.entity_id
_entity_poly.type
_entity_poly.pdbx_seq_one_letter_code
_entity_poly.pdbx_strand_id
1 'polypeptide(L)'
;PKGYSMQIAQNSVVAFHYTLTNDAGEVLDSSEGREPLTYLHGAGNIIPGLEKELEGRAAGDKLNVQVAPEEGYGEVQEQLMQEVPRDAFQGVESVEPGMQFQAQTQGGPLMVTVKKVEGDTVVVDGNHPLAGQHLNFDVEIATVREASQEEVEHGHVHGEGGVEH
;
A
#
# COMPACT_ATOMS: atom_id res chain seq x y z
N PRO A 1 20.97 -1.43 28.00
CA PRO A 1 20.84 -1.91 27.88
C PRO A 1 20.40 -2.20 27.27
N LYS A 2 20.90 -2.20 27.56
CA LYS A 2 20.50 -2.69 27.18
C LYS A 2 19.28 -2.84 27.16
N GLY A 3 18.86 -2.90 27.01
CA GLY A 3 17.50 -3.06 27.10
C GLY A 3 16.67 -1.85 26.84
N TYR A 4 17.24 -0.92 26.22
CA TYR A 4 16.54 0.34 25.94
C TYR A 4 16.16 0.46 24.51
N SER A 5 15.71 -0.63 23.91
CA SER A 5 15.12 -0.51 22.59
C SER A 5 13.87 0.33 22.73
N MET A 6 13.79 1.42 21.96
CA MET A 6 12.58 2.23 21.93
C MET A 6 11.48 1.41 21.29
N GLN A 7 10.32 1.41 21.91
CA GLN A 7 9.16 0.72 21.37
C GLN A 7 8.40 1.66 20.45
N ILE A 8 7.81 1.07 19.43
CA ILE A 8 7.02 1.84 18.48
C ILE A 8 5.77 2.37 19.17
N ALA A 9 5.59 3.68 19.12
CA ALA A 9 4.45 4.36 19.71
C ALA A 9 4.08 5.51 18.78
N GLN A 10 3.02 6.21 19.15
CA GLN A 10 2.61 7.37 18.36
C GLN A 10 3.77 8.35 18.22
N ASN A 11 3.97 8.84 17.01
CA ASN A 11 5.04 9.78 16.67
C ASN A 11 6.44 9.16 16.67
N SER A 12 6.52 7.82 16.60
CA SER A 12 7.80 7.18 16.35
C SER A 12 8.06 7.14 14.85
N VAL A 13 9.32 7.32 14.46
CA VAL A 13 9.73 7.09 13.07
C VAL A 13 10.33 5.70 13.01
N VAL A 14 9.74 4.87 12.16
CA VAL A 14 10.06 3.44 12.10
C VAL A 14 10.55 3.09 10.71
N ALA A 15 11.68 2.38 10.66
CA ALA A 15 12.16 1.81 9.41
C ALA A 15 12.09 0.30 9.53
N PHE A 16 11.53 -0.35 8.53
CA PHE A 16 11.41 -1.80 8.55
C PHE A 16 11.55 -2.38 7.16
N HIS A 17 12.06 -3.60 7.12
CA HIS A 17 12.09 -4.38 5.89
C HIS A 17 10.89 -5.31 5.88
N TYR A 18 10.38 -5.59 4.69
CA TYR A 18 9.19 -6.41 4.59
C TYR A 18 9.17 -7.21 3.29
N THR A 19 8.43 -8.30 3.33
CA THR A 19 8.05 -9.04 2.15
C THR A 19 6.55 -9.24 2.24
N LEU A 20 5.85 -8.83 1.21
CA LEU A 20 4.40 -8.92 1.13
C LEU A 20 4.00 -10.02 0.18
N THR A 21 3.23 -10.99 0.69
CA THR A 21 2.73 -12.07 -0.14
C THR A 21 1.22 -12.15 -0.02
N ASN A 22 0.60 -12.82 -0.99
CA ASN A 22 -0.83 -13.14 -0.91
C ASN A 22 -1.00 -14.55 -0.37
N ASP A 23 -2.25 -15.01 -0.28
CA ASP A 23 -2.52 -16.34 0.27
C ASP A 23 -2.00 -17.47 -0.61
N ALA A 24 -1.72 -17.19 -1.86
CA ALA A 24 -1.14 -18.19 -2.76
C ALA A 24 0.38 -18.25 -2.64
N GLY A 25 0.97 -17.42 -1.78
CA GLY A 25 2.41 -17.40 -1.61
C GLY A 25 3.17 -16.56 -2.61
N GLU A 26 2.47 -15.83 -3.46
CA GLU A 26 3.12 -14.99 -4.45
C GLU A 26 3.63 -13.71 -3.79
N VAL A 27 4.86 -13.32 -4.14
CA VAL A 27 5.42 -12.07 -3.61
C VAL A 27 4.82 -10.91 -4.39
N LEU A 28 4.12 -10.03 -3.66
CA LEU A 28 3.49 -8.87 -4.26
C LEU A 28 4.39 -7.65 -4.19
N ASP A 29 5.21 -7.57 -3.16
CA ASP A 29 6.14 -6.46 -2.98
C ASP A 29 7.18 -6.88 -1.94
N SER A 30 8.32 -6.22 -1.95
CA SER A 30 9.39 -6.54 -0.99
C SER A 30 10.38 -5.38 -0.94
N SER A 31 10.95 -5.18 0.24
CA SER A 31 12.05 -4.22 0.40
C SER A 31 13.41 -4.90 0.28
N GLU A 32 13.43 -6.19 0.00
CA GLU A 32 14.70 -6.92 -0.13
C GLU A 32 15.55 -6.30 -1.23
N GLY A 33 16.81 -6.05 -0.93
CA GLY A 33 17.70 -5.42 -1.88
C GLY A 33 17.49 -3.92 -2.05
N ARG A 34 16.62 -3.33 -1.24
CA ARG A 34 16.32 -1.90 -1.27
C ARG A 34 16.45 -1.34 0.12
N GLU A 35 16.23 -0.04 0.25
CA GLU A 35 16.20 0.58 1.56
C GLU A 35 14.92 0.18 2.29
N PRO A 36 14.95 0.15 3.63
CA PRO A 36 13.75 -0.15 4.39
C PRO A 36 12.69 0.94 4.18
N LEU A 37 11.44 0.55 4.33
CA LEU A 37 10.35 1.51 4.30
C LEU A 37 10.35 2.27 5.61
N THR A 38 10.26 3.59 5.54
CA THR A 38 10.27 4.44 6.74
C THR A 38 8.96 5.20 6.82
N TYR A 39 8.36 5.21 8.00
CA TYR A 39 7.06 5.88 8.17
C TYR A 39 6.94 6.50 9.55
N LEU A 40 5.97 7.41 9.68
CA LEU A 40 5.64 8.03 10.97
C LEU A 40 4.46 7.28 11.57
N HIS A 41 4.66 6.67 12.72
CA HIS A 41 3.63 5.85 13.35
C HIS A 41 2.53 6.73 13.93
N GLY A 42 1.29 6.38 13.65
CA GLY A 42 0.14 7.10 14.13
C GLY A 42 -0.42 8.13 13.16
N ALA A 43 0.26 8.34 12.03
CA ALA A 43 -0.15 9.35 11.06
C ALA A 43 -0.89 8.78 9.86
N GLY A 44 -1.11 7.46 9.84
CA GLY A 44 -1.81 6.84 8.71
C GLY A 44 -0.96 6.72 7.45
N ASN A 45 0.35 6.65 7.61
CA ASN A 45 1.26 6.54 6.46
C ASN A 45 1.24 5.17 5.81
N ILE A 46 0.85 4.13 6.55
CA ILE A 46 0.80 2.77 6.05
C ILE A 46 -0.57 2.18 6.34
N ILE A 47 -0.84 1.00 5.81
CA ILE A 47 -2.17 0.40 5.98
C ILE A 47 -2.46 0.15 7.46
N PRO A 48 -3.71 0.37 7.89
CA PRO A 48 -4.04 0.32 9.32
C PRO A 48 -3.76 -1.01 9.98
N GLY A 49 -4.03 -2.12 9.30
CA GLY A 49 -3.80 -3.43 9.88
C GLY A 49 -2.35 -3.71 10.18
N LEU A 50 -1.45 -3.17 9.37
CA LEU A 50 -0.02 -3.32 9.61
C LEU A 50 0.42 -2.37 10.72
N GLU A 51 -0.04 -1.12 10.66
CA GLU A 51 0.38 -0.12 11.63
C GLU A 51 0.06 -0.54 13.06
N LYS A 52 -1.13 -1.06 13.29
CA LYS A 52 -1.50 -1.43 14.66
C LYS A 52 -0.71 -2.62 15.19
N GLU A 53 -0.29 -3.54 14.29
CA GLU A 53 0.49 -4.69 14.73
C GLU A 53 1.94 -4.33 15.04
N LEU A 54 2.41 -3.24 14.48
CA LEU A 54 3.78 -2.80 14.75
C LEU A 54 3.90 -2.05 16.07
N GLU A 55 2.81 -1.55 16.59
CA GLU A 55 2.86 -0.79 17.85
C GLU A 55 3.42 -1.66 18.97
N GLY A 56 4.35 -1.10 19.74
CA GLY A 56 4.98 -1.80 20.85
C GLY A 56 6.17 -2.65 20.47
N ARG A 57 6.45 -2.80 19.19
CA ARG A 57 7.63 -3.55 18.75
C ARG A 57 8.86 -2.69 18.83
N ALA A 58 10.02 -3.33 18.74
CA ALA A 58 11.29 -2.63 18.86
C ALA A 58 12.23 -3.05 17.73
N ALA A 59 13.30 -2.29 17.56
CA ALA A 59 14.31 -2.62 16.55
C ALA A 59 14.82 -4.03 16.77
N GLY A 60 14.94 -4.78 15.68
CA GLY A 60 15.37 -6.17 15.71
C GLY A 60 14.24 -7.17 15.80
N ASP A 61 13.03 -6.72 16.09
CA ASP A 61 11.89 -7.62 16.16
C ASP A 61 11.51 -8.10 14.76
N LYS A 62 11.12 -9.37 14.70
CA LYS A 62 10.61 -9.96 13.46
C LYS A 62 9.20 -10.45 13.74
N LEU A 63 8.32 -10.20 12.80
CA LEU A 63 6.93 -10.62 12.98
C LEU A 63 6.31 -10.92 11.63
N ASN A 64 5.26 -11.74 11.70
CA ASN A 64 4.43 -12.03 10.53
C ASN A 64 3.07 -11.44 10.82
N VAL A 65 2.59 -10.58 9.92
CA VAL A 65 1.33 -9.89 10.12
C VAL A 65 0.40 -10.27 8.98
N GLN A 66 -0.79 -10.69 9.34
CA GLN A 66 -1.83 -10.97 8.35
C GLN A 66 -2.85 -9.87 8.39
N VAL A 67 -3.18 -9.33 7.23
CA VAL A 67 -4.07 -8.18 7.13
C VAL A 67 -5.23 -8.54 6.22
N ALA A 68 -6.44 -8.40 6.74
CA ALA A 68 -7.65 -8.63 5.95
C ALA A 68 -7.87 -7.44 5.01
N PRO A 69 -8.62 -7.63 3.91
CA PRO A 69 -8.82 -6.55 2.95
C PRO A 69 -9.33 -5.26 3.57
N GLU A 70 -10.26 -5.34 4.51
CA GLU A 70 -10.85 -4.13 5.08
C GLU A 70 -9.85 -3.32 5.92
N GLU A 71 -8.75 -3.94 6.33
CA GLU A 71 -7.69 -3.22 7.04
C GLU A 71 -6.44 -3.05 6.19
N GLY A 72 -6.52 -3.43 4.93
CA GLY A 72 -5.43 -3.30 3.99
C GLY A 72 -5.80 -2.38 2.85
N TYR A 73 -5.86 -2.92 1.65
CA TYR A 73 -6.16 -2.12 0.45
C TYR A 73 -7.65 -2.08 0.12
N GLY A 74 -8.48 -2.51 1.07
CA GLY A 74 -9.92 -2.42 0.89
C GLY A 74 -10.49 -3.64 0.20
N GLU A 75 -11.80 -3.79 0.32
CA GLU A 75 -12.50 -4.86 -0.37
C GLU A 75 -12.82 -4.42 -1.79
N VAL A 76 -13.04 -5.41 -2.65
CA VAL A 76 -13.41 -5.11 -4.02
C VAL A 76 -14.80 -4.47 -4.02
N GLN A 77 -14.91 -3.32 -4.68
CA GLN A 77 -16.19 -2.62 -4.82
C GLN A 77 -16.70 -2.83 -6.23
N GLU A 78 -17.86 -3.44 -6.35
CA GLU A 78 -18.41 -3.76 -7.67
C GLU A 78 -18.73 -2.49 -8.47
N GLN A 79 -19.09 -1.42 -7.79
CA GLN A 79 -19.39 -0.17 -8.49
C GLN A 79 -18.17 0.45 -9.17
N LEU A 80 -16.97 0.00 -8.82
CA LEU A 80 -15.76 0.46 -9.49
C LEU A 80 -15.42 -0.39 -10.70
N MET A 81 -16.17 -1.46 -10.93
CA MET A 81 -16.05 -2.25 -12.15
C MET A 81 -17.12 -1.80 -13.12
N GLN A 82 -16.72 -1.34 -14.28
CA GLN A 82 -17.64 -0.74 -15.22
C GLN A 82 -17.43 -1.25 -16.64
N GLU A 83 -18.51 -1.25 -17.39
CA GLU A 83 -18.43 -1.53 -18.81
C GLU A 83 -18.42 -0.20 -19.55
N VAL A 84 -17.46 -0.02 -20.43
CA VAL A 84 -17.38 1.18 -21.24
C VAL A 84 -17.25 0.80 -22.69
N PRO A 85 -17.78 1.65 -23.61
CA PRO A 85 -17.63 1.37 -25.03
C PRO A 85 -16.17 1.43 -25.43
N ARG A 86 -15.79 0.61 -26.38
CA ARG A 86 -14.43 0.61 -26.87
C ARG A 86 -14.07 1.98 -27.46
N ASP A 87 -15.05 2.67 -28.00
CA ASP A 87 -14.86 3.99 -28.59
C ASP A 87 -14.37 5.02 -27.58
N ALA A 88 -14.57 4.77 -26.27
CA ALA A 88 -14.10 5.69 -25.24
C ALA A 88 -12.58 5.75 -25.13
N PHE A 89 -11.88 4.80 -25.74
CA PHE A 89 -10.42 4.75 -25.71
C PHE A 89 -9.81 5.34 -26.96
N GLN A 90 -10.10 6.59 -27.20
CA GLN A 90 -9.60 7.26 -28.39
C GLN A 90 -8.08 7.39 -28.36
N GLY A 91 -7.49 7.24 -29.53
CA GLY A 91 -6.04 7.35 -29.64
C GLY A 91 -5.30 6.08 -29.30
N VAL A 92 -6.03 5.01 -28.96
CA VAL A 92 -5.44 3.72 -28.62
C VAL A 92 -5.80 2.73 -29.73
N GLU A 93 -4.79 2.19 -30.36
CA GLU A 93 -5.01 1.28 -31.49
C GLU A 93 -5.63 -0.03 -31.04
N SER A 94 -5.22 -0.51 -29.89
CA SER A 94 -5.78 -1.75 -29.37
C SER A 94 -5.86 -1.65 -27.86
N VAL A 95 -6.96 -2.19 -27.32
CA VAL A 95 -7.19 -2.21 -25.88
C VAL A 95 -7.11 -3.67 -25.47
N GLU A 96 -6.22 -3.94 -24.48
CA GLU A 96 -5.97 -5.32 -24.05
C GLU A 96 -6.04 -5.43 -22.53
N PRO A 97 -6.40 -6.59 -22.02
CA PRO A 97 -6.42 -6.81 -20.57
C PRO A 97 -5.07 -6.48 -19.94
N GLY A 98 -5.11 -5.83 -18.78
CA GLY A 98 -3.91 -5.41 -18.08
C GLY A 98 -3.49 -4.00 -18.34
N MET A 99 -3.99 -3.37 -19.40
CA MET A 99 -3.67 -1.98 -19.66
C MET A 99 -4.34 -1.07 -18.64
N GLN A 100 -3.69 0.06 -18.32
CA GLN A 100 -4.21 1.00 -17.36
C GLN A 100 -4.47 2.35 -18.01
N PHE A 101 -5.58 2.96 -17.62
CA PHE A 101 -5.98 4.26 -18.14
C PHE A 101 -6.50 5.12 -17.01
N GLN A 102 -6.42 6.43 -17.19
CA GLN A 102 -7.02 7.37 -16.25
C GLN A 102 -8.43 7.70 -16.72
N ALA A 103 -9.40 7.46 -15.86
CA ALA A 103 -10.79 7.77 -16.15
C ALA A 103 -11.22 8.97 -15.33
N GLN A 104 -12.12 9.79 -15.90
CA GLN A 104 -12.69 10.91 -15.16
C GLN A 104 -13.96 10.44 -14.50
N THR A 105 -14.05 10.68 -13.20
CA THR A 105 -15.24 10.32 -12.44
C THR A 105 -15.72 11.54 -11.67
N GLN A 106 -16.89 11.42 -11.05
CA GLN A 106 -17.41 12.52 -10.24
C GLN A 106 -16.51 12.85 -9.06
N GLY A 107 -15.75 11.86 -8.59
CA GLY A 107 -14.80 12.09 -7.52
C GLY A 107 -13.42 12.52 -7.99
N GLY A 108 -13.25 12.77 -9.29
CA GLY A 108 -11.98 13.15 -9.88
C GLY A 108 -11.39 12.04 -10.72
N PRO A 109 -10.12 12.19 -11.13
CA PRO A 109 -9.49 11.17 -11.96
C PRO A 109 -9.26 9.89 -11.16
N LEU A 110 -9.47 8.76 -11.85
CA LEU A 110 -9.33 7.45 -11.24
C LEU A 110 -8.59 6.54 -12.21
N MET A 111 -7.56 5.86 -11.71
CA MET A 111 -6.82 4.91 -12.54
C MET A 111 -7.63 3.61 -12.63
N VAL A 112 -7.88 3.16 -13.85
CA VAL A 112 -8.62 1.92 -14.06
C VAL A 112 -7.78 0.94 -14.86
N THR A 113 -8.01 -0.34 -14.62
CA THR A 113 -7.32 -1.42 -15.31
C THR A 113 -8.31 -2.16 -16.18
N VAL A 114 -7.90 -2.46 -17.40
CA VAL A 114 -8.74 -3.24 -18.31
C VAL A 114 -8.73 -4.69 -17.84
N LYS A 115 -9.93 -5.24 -17.59
CA LYS A 115 -10.07 -6.64 -17.17
C LYS A 115 -10.35 -7.57 -18.34
N LYS A 116 -11.21 -7.14 -19.25
CA LYS A 116 -11.47 -7.92 -20.45
C LYS A 116 -12.06 -7.05 -21.54
N VAL A 117 -11.92 -7.51 -22.76
CA VAL A 117 -12.47 -6.84 -23.93
C VAL A 117 -13.41 -7.82 -24.61
N GLU A 118 -14.66 -7.43 -24.80
CA GLU A 118 -15.67 -8.26 -25.45
C GLU A 118 -16.33 -7.46 -26.56
N GLY A 119 -15.88 -7.68 -27.80
CA GLY A 119 -16.45 -6.96 -28.91
C GLY A 119 -16.25 -5.47 -28.78
N ASP A 120 -17.35 -4.73 -28.70
CA ASP A 120 -17.30 -3.28 -28.57
C ASP A 120 -17.33 -2.79 -27.13
N THR A 121 -17.29 -3.72 -26.18
CA THR A 121 -17.37 -3.39 -24.76
C THR A 121 -16.08 -3.74 -24.05
N VAL A 122 -15.64 -2.84 -23.18
CA VAL A 122 -14.42 -3.05 -22.38
C VAL A 122 -14.83 -3.00 -20.91
N VAL A 123 -14.45 -4.03 -20.15
CA VAL A 123 -14.68 -4.04 -18.71
C VAL A 123 -13.44 -3.49 -18.02
N VAL A 124 -13.62 -2.43 -17.25
CA VAL A 124 -12.52 -1.79 -16.52
C VAL A 124 -12.79 -1.88 -15.02
N ASP A 125 -11.71 -1.89 -14.25
CA ASP A 125 -11.75 -2.02 -12.80
C ASP A 125 -10.98 -0.87 -12.16
N GLY A 126 -11.69 -0.06 -11.37
CA GLY A 126 -11.07 1.06 -10.68
C GLY A 126 -10.61 0.73 -9.27
N ASN A 127 -10.73 -0.51 -8.85
CA ASN A 127 -10.24 -0.93 -7.54
C ASN A 127 -8.72 -0.93 -7.49
N HIS A 128 -8.19 -0.79 -6.30
CA HIS A 128 -6.75 -0.95 -6.11
C HIS A 128 -6.36 -2.36 -6.56
N PRO A 129 -5.19 -2.52 -7.19
CA PRO A 129 -4.78 -3.85 -7.66
C PRO A 129 -4.77 -4.93 -6.59
N LEU A 130 -4.58 -4.54 -5.34
CA LEU A 130 -4.54 -5.50 -4.23
C LEU A 130 -5.84 -5.53 -3.43
N ALA A 131 -6.88 -4.84 -3.90
CA ALA A 131 -8.17 -4.86 -3.21
C ALA A 131 -8.73 -6.28 -3.16
N GLY A 132 -9.35 -6.62 -2.04
CA GLY A 132 -9.96 -7.93 -1.85
C GLY A 132 -8.98 -9.03 -1.48
N GLN A 133 -7.70 -8.71 -1.38
CA GLN A 133 -6.70 -9.73 -1.07
C GLN A 133 -6.32 -9.71 0.40
N HIS A 134 -6.16 -10.89 0.97
CA HIS A 134 -5.52 -11.01 2.27
C HIS A 134 -4.02 -10.85 2.07
N LEU A 135 -3.40 -10.12 2.96
CA LEU A 135 -2.00 -9.77 2.84
C LEU A 135 -1.20 -10.41 3.95
N ASN A 136 -0.03 -10.94 3.61
CA ASN A 136 0.88 -11.52 4.59
C ASN A 136 2.17 -10.73 4.54
N PHE A 137 2.49 -10.06 5.64
CA PHE A 137 3.71 -9.27 5.74
C PHE A 137 4.70 -9.98 6.63
N ASP A 138 5.88 -10.26 6.11
CA ASP A 138 7.02 -10.65 6.93
C ASP A 138 7.81 -9.39 7.18
N VAL A 139 7.94 -9.00 8.44
CA VAL A 139 8.50 -7.71 8.81
C VAL A 139 9.70 -7.89 9.72
N GLU A 140 10.72 -7.10 9.46
CA GLU A 140 11.86 -6.99 10.38
C GLU A 140 12.07 -5.52 10.67
N ILE A 141 11.92 -5.13 11.94
CA ILE A 141 12.09 -3.75 12.36
C ILE A 141 13.57 -3.41 12.35
N ALA A 142 13.95 -2.42 11.55
CA ALA A 142 15.34 -2.02 11.46
C ALA A 142 15.71 -0.95 12.49
N THR A 143 14.93 0.13 12.54
CA THR A 143 15.19 1.22 13.49
C THR A 143 13.89 1.83 13.98
N VAL A 144 13.96 2.39 15.20
CA VAL A 144 12.85 3.15 15.78
C VAL A 144 13.47 4.39 16.42
N ARG A 145 12.93 5.57 16.11
CA ARG A 145 13.38 6.82 16.74
C ARG A 145 12.20 7.74 16.95
N GLU A 146 12.40 8.75 17.78
CA GLU A 146 11.36 9.77 17.93
C GLU A 146 11.33 10.68 16.71
N ALA A 147 10.15 11.12 16.34
CA ALA A 147 10.00 12.06 15.24
C ALA A 147 10.41 13.45 15.70
N SER A 148 10.90 14.27 14.78
CA SER A 148 11.11 15.67 15.04
C SER A 148 9.77 16.38 15.08
N GLN A 149 9.76 17.57 15.67
CA GLN A 149 8.54 18.37 15.72
C GLN A 149 8.01 18.64 14.31
N GLU A 150 8.91 18.90 13.38
CA GLU A 150 8.55 19.17 12.01
C GLU A 150 7.88 17.96 11.36
N GLU A 151 8.42 16.78 11.62
CA GLU A 151 7.84 15.55 11.08
C GLU A 151 6.43 15.33 11.64
N VAL A 152 6.24 15.59 12.92
CA VAL A 152 4.93 15.44 13.54
C VAL A 152 3.94 16.43 12.94
N GLU A 153 4.36 17.67 12.74
CA GLU A 153 3.47 18.70 12.18
C GLU A 153 3.07 18.39 10.76
N HIS A 154 3.99 17.83 9.98
CA HIS A 154 3.71 17.51 8.58
C HIS A 154 3.04 16.15 8.41
N GLY A 155 3.09 15.30 9.43
CA GLY A 155 2.48 13.99 9.37
C GLY A 155 3.24 12.98 8.52
N HIS A 156 4.51 13.25 8.21
CA HIS A 156 5.32 12.31 7.45
C HIS A 156 6.79 12.48 7.79
N VAL A 157 7.57 11.50 7.39
CA VAL A 157 8.99 11.43 7.71
C VAL A 157 9.78 12.32 6.75
N HIS A 158 10.75 13.02 7.29
CA HIS A 158 11.73 13.77 6.49
C HIS A 158 13.03 13.00 6.46
N GLY A 159 13.75 13.13 5.36
CA GLY A 159 15.08 12.58 5.25
C GLY A 159 15.11 11.33 4.41
N GLU A 160 16.26 10.67 4.47
CA GLU A 160 16.55 9.53 3.63
C GLU A 160 15.62 8.36 3.92
N GLY A 161 15.07 7.77 2.87
CA GLY A 161 14.17 6.65 3.04
C GLY A 161 12.77 7.04 3.46
N GLY A 162 12.50 8.33 3.63
CA GLY A 162 11.20 8.78 4.05
C GLY A 162 10.18 8.76 2.92
N VAL A 163 8.90 8.71 3.33
CA VAL A 163 7.81 8.81 2.38
C VAL A 163 7.45 10.28 2.25
N GLU A 164 7.61 10.80 1.06
CA GLU A 164 7.32 12.20 0.80
C GLU A 164 6.32 12.32 -0.32
N HIS A 165 5.35 13.18 -0.11
CA HIS A 165 4.31 13.39 -1.11
C HIS A 165 3.83 14.82 -1.13
#